data_bf83f0170b8c11bf18cb78e581b017a5
#
_entry.id   bf83f0170b8c11bf18cb78e581b017a5
#
_cell.length_a   1.000
_cell.length_b   1.000
_cell.length_c   1.000
_cell.angle_alpha   90.00
_cell.angle_beta   90.00
_cell.angle_gamma   90.00
#
_symmetry.space_group_name_H-M   'P 1'
#
loop_
_entity.id
_entity.type
_entity.pdbx_description
1 polymer ?
#
loop_
_entity_poly.entity_id
_entity_poly.type
_entity_poly.pdbx_seq_one_letter_code
_entity_poly.pdbx_strand_id
1 'polypeptide(L)'
;LYLGVEFQPSEIAKIAVILFFAARLCKRDSRKPLRYKNRTFTGRMLNRLEHIGFLELVPYIAVLGTVLLLVLLERHMSGTILVMVGAAAVLFAAGINIWWFIGGGAAVGSLLAFIMLATPYMNARIDLWLDPWGQRQGNGYQTVQSLLAMGSGGLLGLGLGNSKQKMLYLPEPENDFVFPIVVEELGYIGGAVVIILFAL
;
A
#
# COMPACT_ATOMS: atom_id res chain seq x y z
N LEU A 1 19.21 16.29 -8.88
CA LEU A 1 20.23 15.49 -9.54
C LEU A 1 19.66 14.99 -10.87
N TYR A 2 20.00 15.69 -11.95
CA TYR A 2 19.55 15.38 -13.31
C TYR A 2 20.34 14.17 -13.85
N LEU A 3 19.90 12.97 -13.54
CA LEU A 3 20.38 11.75 -14.20
C LEU A 3 19.27 11.01 -14.96
N GLY A 4 18.13 11.66 -15.22
CA GLY A 4 17.03 11.05 -15.99
C GLY A 4 16.33 9.87 -15.30
N VAL A 5 16.66 9.58 -14.05
CA VAL A 5 16.00 8.56 -13.22
C VAL A 5 15.42 9.26 -12.02
N GLU A 6 14.12 9.36 -11.94
CA GLU A 6 13.41 9.83 -10.74
C GLU A 6 13.56 8.77 -9.64
N PHE A 7 14.42 9.05 -8.70
CA PHE A 7 14.70 8.19 -7.57
C PHE A 7 13.80 8.59 -6.40
N GLN A 8 12.85 7.72 -6.04
CA GLN A 8 11.97 7.92 -4.92
C GLN A 8 12.48 7.15 -3.68
N PRO A 9 12.88 7.81 -2.59
CA PRO A 9 13.42 7.15 -1.38
C PRO A 9 12.45 6.13 -0.78
N SER A 10 11.13 6.34 -0.88
CA SER A 10 10.11 5.43 -0.39
C SER A 10 10.13 4.06 -1.08
N GLU A 11 10.62 3.94 -2.33
CA GLU A 11 10.76 2.67 -3.02
C GLU A 11 11.82 1.78 -2.35
N ILE A 12 12.97 2.38 -1.98
CA ILE A 12 14.01 1.66 -1.23
C ILE A 12 13.53 1.33 0.18
N ALA A 13 12.80 2.23 0.83
CA ALA A 13 12.29 2.00 2.17
C ALA A 13 11.42 0.74 2.25
N LYS A 14 10.59 0.44 1.24
CA LYS A 14 9.78 -0.79 1.15
C LYS A 14 10.67 -2.04 1.22
N ILE A 15 11.68 -2.09 0.37
CA ILE A 15 12.60 -3.24 0.30
C ILE A 15 13.41 -3.35 1.60
N ALA A 16 13.91 -2.23 2.11
CA ALA A 16 14.71 -2.19 3.33
C ALA A 16 13.93 -2.72 4.56
N VAL A 17 12.65 -2.35 4.71
CA VAL A 17 11.79 -2.84 5.79
C VAL A 17 11.57 -4.35 5.68
N ILE A 18 11.27 -4.86 4.49
CA ILE A 18 11.06 -6.30 4.25
C ILE A 18 12.33 -7.08 4.60
N LEU A 19 13.50 -6.65 4.10
CA LEU A 19 14.78 -7.31 4.37
C LEU A 19 15.16 -7.24 5.85
N PHE A 20 14.97 -6.10 6.50
CA PHE A 20 15.23 -5.94 7.93
C PHE A 20 14.36 -6.89 8.75
N PHE A 21 13.06 -6.98 8.44
CA PHE A 21 12.14 -7.87 9.15
C PHE A 21 12.50 -9.33 8.91
N ALA A 22 12.75 -9.74 7.68
CA ALA A 22 13.17 -11.10 7.35
C ALA A 22 14.47 -11.50 8.07
N ALA A 23 15.51 -10.65 8.01
CA ALA A 23 16.79 -10.90 8.66
C ALA A 23 16.68 -10.99 10.19
N ARG A 24 15.78 -10.20 10.80
CA ARG A 24 15.56 -10.22 12.25
C ARG A 24 14.73 -11.42 12.68
N LEU A 25 13.73 -11.81 11.91
CA LEU A 25 12.87 -12.96 12.16
C LEU A 25 13.61 -14.28 12.00
N CYS A 26 14.53 -14.40 11.06
CA CYS A 26 15.42 -15.57 10.96
C CYS A 26 16.21 -15.87 12.23
N LYS A 27 16.50 -14.85 13.05
CA LYS A 27 17.21 -15.00 14.33
C LYS A 27 16.28 -15.21 15.52
N ARG A 28 14.97 -15.33 15.30
CA ARG A 28 13.95 -15.43 16.35
C ARG A 28 14.11 -16.69 17.19
N ASP A 29 14.27 -17.85 16.54
CA ASP A 29 14.34 -19.15 17.22
C ASP A 29 15.58 -19.31 18.13
N SER A 30 16.58 -18.47 17.93
CA SER A 30 17.81 -18.47 18.76
C SER A 30 17.70 -17.62 20.03
N ARG A 31 16.57 -16.92 20.24
CA ARG A 31 16.41 -16.04 21.41
C ARG A 31 15.75 -16.76 22.57
N LYS A 32 16.44 -16.77 23.71
CA LYS A 32 15.85 -17.21 24.97
C LYS A 32 14.86 -16.16 25.47
N PRO A 33 13.66 -16.56 26.01
CA PRO A 33 12.71 -15.62 26.57
C PRO A 33 13.35 -14.86 27.76
N LEU A 34 13.14 -13.55 27.77
CA LEU A 34 13.63 -12.68 28.83
C LEU A 34 12.74 -12.90 30.08
N ARG A 35 13.30 -13.37 31.18
CA ARG A 35 12.57 -13.47 32.45
C ARG A 35 12.86 -12.26 33.32
N TYR A 36 11.84 -11.44 33.53
CA TYR A 36 11.91 -10.29 34.43
C TYR A 36 11.60 -10.70 35.87
N LYS A 37 12.20 -10.00 36.85
CA LYS A 37 12.01 -10.28 38.28
C LYS A 37 10.57 -9.95 38.71
N ASN A 38 9.76 -10.94 39.07
CA ASN A 38 8.33 -10.82 39.41
C ASN A 38 8.02 -10.00 40.68
N ARG A 39 9.02 -9.53 41.41
CA ARG A 39 8.86 -8.80 42.68
C ARG A 39 8.33 -7.36 42.52
N THR A 40 8.48 -6.77 41.34
CA THR A 40 8.07 -5.37 41.04
C THR A 40 6.84 -5.39 40.15
N PHE A 41 5.92 -4.39 40.29
CA PHE A 41 4.73 -4.24 39.44
C PHE A 41 5.11 -4.19 37.96
N THR A 42 6.17 -3.44 37.62
CA THR A 42 6.75 -3.37 36.27
C THR A 42 7.24 -4.74 35.77
N GLY A 43 7.88 -5.55 36.62
CA GLY A 43 8.33 -6.89 36.23
C GLY A 43 7.18 -7.85 35.93
N ARG A 44 6.08 -7.78 36.65
CA ARG A 44 4.87 -8.58 36.39
C ARG A 44 4.19 -8.14 35.08
N MET A 45 4.13 -6.85 34.83
CA MET A 45 3.58 -6.30 33.58
C MET A 45 4.43 -6.69 32.37
N LEU A 46 5.76 -6.57 32.45
CA LEU A 46 6.69 -6.96 31.39
C LEU A 46 6.61 -8.46 31.08
N ASN A 47 6.53 -9.33 32.10
CA ASN A 47 6.36 -10.77 31.89
C ASN A 47 5.02 -11.13 31.24
N ARG A 48 3.93 -10.39 31.53
CA ARG A 48 2.67 -10.55 30.80
C ARG A 48 2.79 -10.14 29.35
N LEU A 49 3.43 -9.00 29.07
CA LEU A 49 3.64 -8.49 27.71
C LEU A 49 4.54 -9.44 26.90
N GLU A 50 5.54 -10.04 27.54
CA GLU A 50 6.40 -11.05 26.90
C GLU A 50 5.64 -12.35 26.61
N HIS A 51 4.80 -12.80 27.53
CA HIS A 51 3.97 -14.00 27.32
C HIS A 51 2.99 -13.85 26.14
N ILE A 52 2.50 -12.62 25.88
CA ILE A 52 1.64 -12.29 24.75
C ILE A 52 2.46 -12.05 23.46
N GLY A 53 3.81 -12.01 23.54
CA GLY A 53 4.70 -11.74 22.42
C GLY A 53 4.79 -10.24 22.05
N PHE A 54 4.26 -9.32 22.86
CA PHE A 54 4.28 -7.88 22.57
C PHE A 54 5.70 -7.30 22.55
N LEU A 55 6.53 -7.67 23.51
CA LEU A 55 7.92 -7.17 23.59
C LEU A 55 8.75 -7.59 22.37
N GLU A 56 8.41 -8.72 21.77
CA GLU A 56 9.03 -9.16 20.53
C GLU A 56 8.64 -8.28 19.35
N LEU A 57 7.42 -7.77 19.32
CA LEU A 57 6.90 -6.90 18.25
C LEU A 57 7.39 -5.46 18.34
N VAL A 58 7.77 -4.97 19.54
CA VAL A 58 8.20 -3.58 19.75
C VAL A 58 9.22 -3.08 18.73
N PRO A 59 10.33 -3.80 18.44
CA PRO A 59 11.32 -3.30 17.47
C PRO A 59 10.78 -3.25 16.04
N TYR A 60 9.85 -4.14 15.66
CA TYR A 60 9.20 -4.11 14.35
C TYR A 60 8.24 -2.94 14.24
N ILE A 61 7.44 -2.71 15.29
CA ILE A 61 6.52 -1.57 15.37
C ILE A 61 7.29 -0.24 15.36
N ALA A 62 8.41 -0.14 16.08
CA ALA A 62 9.23 1.06 16.12
C ALA A 62 9.81 1.41 14.74
N VAL A 63 10.43 0.44 14.06
CA VAL A 63 11.00 0.65 12.72
C VAL A 63 9.90 0.95 11.71
N LEU A 64 8.84 0.13 11.69
CA LEU A 64 7.71 0.32 10.78
C LEU A 64 7.05 1.67 11.02
N GLY A 65 6.76 2.03 12.27
CA GLY A 65 6.15 3.30 12.63
C GLY A 65 6.99 4.50 12.22
N THR A 66 8.31 4.45 12.38
CA THR A 66 9.21 5.51 11.92
C THR A 66 9.17 5.66 10.40
N VAL A 67 9.26 4.55 9.66
CA VAL A 67 9.22 4.57 8.18
C VAL A 67 7.87 5.06 7.69
N LEU A 68 6.77 4.55 8.26
CA LEU A 68 5.41 4.99 7.89
C LEU A 68 5.20 6.48 8.17
N LEU A 69 5.71 6.99 9.30
CA LEU A 69 5.63 8.41 9.63
C LEU A 69 6.37 9.26 8.58
N LEU A 70 7.58 8.87 8.19
CA LEU A 70 8.35 9.59 7.17
C LEU A 70 7.66 9.58 5.81
N VAL A 71 7.13 8.43 5.37
CA VAL A 71 6.41 8.31 4.09
C VAL A 71 5.09 9.08 4.11
N LEU A 72 4.40 9.14 5.26
CA LEU A 72 3.20 9.98 5.43
C LEU A 72 3.51 11.47 5.33
N LEU A 73 4.67 11.92 5.84
CA LEU A 73 5.10 13.31 5.71
C LEU A 73 5.38 13.70 4.26
N GLU A 74 5.78 12.75 3.40
CA GLU A 74 5.89 12.93 1.95
C GLU A 74 4.51 13.02 1.25
N ARG A 75 3.40 12.89 1.98
CA ARG A 75 2.02 12.82 1.47
C ARG A 75 1.78 11.68 0.47
N HIS A 76 2.58 10.63 0.55
CA HIS A 76 2.54 9.47 -0.35
C HIS A 76 1.72 8.33 0.27
N MET A 77 0.39 8.44 0.22
CA MET A 77 -0.54 7.48 0.86
C MET A 77 -0.39 6.05 0.32
N SER A 78 -0.25 5.89 -0.99
CA SER A 78 -0.11 4.57 -1.62
C SER A 78 1.17 3.85 -1.17
N GLY A 79 2.29 4.57 -1.09
CA GLY A 79 3.56 4.05 -0.58
C GLY A 79 3.44 3.58 0.87
N THR A 80 2.74 4.34 1.71
CA THR A 80 2.49 3.97 3.12
C THR A 80 1.75 2.65 3.23
N ILE A 81 0.67 2.46 2.45
CA ILE A 81 -0.11 1.21 2.45
C ILE A 81 0.74 0.04 1.96
N LEU A 82 1.52 0.21 0.90
CA LEU A 82 2.39 -0.85 0.37
C LEU A 82 3.47 -1.29 1.36
N VAL A 83 4.13 -0.35 2.04
CA VAL A 83 5.11 -0.66 3.11
C VAL A 83 4.43 -1.45 4.22
N MET A 84 3.25 -1.03 4.65
CA MET A 84 2.51 -1.67 5.73
C MET A 84 2.07 -3.09 5.36
N VAL A 85 1.52 -3.29 4.16
CA VAL A 85 1.09 -4.61 3.66
C VAL A 85 2.30 -5.54 3.50
N GLY A 86 3.41 -5.06 2.92
CA GLY A 86 4.63 -5.84 2.77
C GLY A 86 5.21 -6.27 4.13
N ALA A 87 5.28 -5.35 5.09
CA ALA A 87 5.72 -5.65 6.46
C ALA A 87 4.80 -6.67 7.14
N ALA A 88 3.47 -6.49 7.02
CA ALA A 88 2.48 -7.41 7.58
C ALA A 88 2.60 -8.82 6.96
N ALA A 89 2.80 -8.93 5.65
CA ALA A 89 3.00 -10.22 4.98
C ALA A 89 4.22 -10.98 5.52
N VAL A 90 5.35 -10.29 5.73
CA VAL A 90 6.56 -10.91 6.30
C VAL A 90 6.33 -11.37 7.73
N LEU A 91 5.68 -10.55 8.57
CA LEU A 91 5.35 -10.91 9.94
C LEU A 91 4.37 -12.09 10.00
N PHE A 92 3.39 -12.13 9.10
CA PHE A 92 2.43 -13.23 8.97
C PHE A 92 3.12 -14.53 8.56
N ALA A 93 3.99 -14.51 7.55
CA ALA A 93 4.77 -15.65 7.10
C ALA A 93 5.71 -16.20 8.21
N ALA A 94 6.17 -15.33 9.12
CA ALA A 94 6.95 -15.72 10.27
C ALA A 94 6.14 -16.34 11.43
N GLY A 95 4.84 -16.54 11.26
CA GLY A 95 3.97 -17.20 12.24
C GLY A 95 3.68 -16.35 13.48
N ILE A 96 3.67 -15.03 13.35
CA ILE A 96 3.21 -14.15 14.42
C ILE A 96 1.72 -14.32 14.63
N ASN A 97 1.27 -14.28 15.88
CA ASN A 97 -0.11 -14.53 16.28
C ASN A 97 -1.07 -13.59 15.51
N ILE A 98 -2.08 -14.19 14.87
CA ILE A 98 -3.08 -13.51 14.06
C ILE A 98 -3.83 -12.38 14.81
N TRP A 99 -3.98 -12.49 16.12
CA TRP A 99 -4.63 -11.48 16.94
C TRP A 99 -3.92 -10.11 16.90
N TRP A 100 -2.61 -10.09 16.66
CA TRP A 100 -1.85 -8.87 16.48
C TRP A 100 -2.18 -8.17 15.16
N PHE A 101 -2.46 -8.96 14.10
CA PHE A 101 -2.91 -8.40 12.81
C PHE A 101 -4.32 -7.84 12.90
N ILE A 102 -5.21 -8.55 13.60
CA ILE A 102 -6.60 -8.08 13.81
C ILE A 102 -6.57 -6.80 14.66
N GLY A 103 -5.88 -6.80 15.78
CA GLY A 103 -5.77 -5.62 16.65
C GLY A 103 -5.03 -4.45 15.99
N GLY A 104 -3.90 -4.71 15.34
CA GLY A 104 -3.13 -3.71 14.60
C GLY A 104 -3.91 -3.16 13.40
N GLY A 105 -4.55 -4.04 12.62
CA GLY A 105 -5.39 -3.66 11.50
C GLY A 105 -6.59 -2.83 11.92
N ALA A 106 -7.26 -3.18 13.02
CA ALA A 106 -8.35 -2.39 13.57
C ALA A 106 -7.88 -1.00 14.04
N ALA A 107 -6.72 -0.92 14.72
CA ALA A 107 -6.16 0.34 15.18
C ALA A 107 -5.75 1.25 14.01
N VAL A 108 -5.06 0.71 13.01
CA VAL A 108 -4.68 1.47 11.81
C VAL A 108 -5.90 1.83 10.99
N GLY A 109 -6.83 0.91 10.79
CA GLY A 109 -8.07 1.15 10.06
C GLY A 109 -8.92 2.24 10.70
N SER A 110 -9.05 2.24 12.03
CA SER A 110 -9.78 3.30 12.76
C SER A 110 -9.09 4.66 12.67
N LEU A 111 -7.74 4.68 12.72
CA LEU A 111 -6.97 5.91 12.54
C LEU A 111 -7.12 6.46 11.12
N LEU A 112 -7.02 5.60 10.10
CA LEU A 112 -7.23 6.00 8.70
C LEU A 112 -8.65 6.49 8.47
N ALA A 113 -9.67 5.80 9.01
CA ALA A 113 -11.06 6.24 8.94
C ALA A 113 -11.25 7.61 9.59
N PHE A 114 -10.64 7.83 10.76
CA PHE A 114 -10.68 9.13 11.43
C PHE A 114 -10.03 10.23 10.58
N ILE A 115 -8.85 9.98 10.00
CA ILE A 115 -8.17 10.93 9.11
C ILE A 115 -9.03 11.21 7.87
N MET A 116 -9.65 10.18 7.28
CA MET A 116 -10.54 10.32 6.13
C MET A 116 -11.74 11.23 6.44
N LEU A 117 -12.39 11.01 7.58
CA LEU A 117 -13.54 11.81 7.99
C LEU A 117 -13.16 13.25 8.39
N ALA A 118 -11.94 13.45 8.91
CA ALA A 118 -11.47 14.74 9.37
C ALA A 118 -10.86 15.62 8.26
N THR A 119 -10.51 15.03 7.10
CA THR A 119 -9.75 15.74 6.06
C THR A 119 -10.60 15.99 4.81
N PRO A 120 -10.90 17.26 4.44
CA PRO A 120 -11.67 17.58 3.24
C PRO A 120 -11.06 17.02 1.94
N TYR A 121 -9.74 16.92 1.89
CA TYR A 121 -9.01 16.36 0.76
C TYR A 121 -9.35 14.89 0.48
N MET A 122 -9.52 14.09 1.55
CA MET A 122 -9.87 12.66 1.40
C MET A 122 -11.34 12.50 1.00
N ASN A 123 -12.23 13.33 1.53
CA ASN A 123 -13.64 13.33 1.14
C ASN A 123 -13.80 13.61 -0.35
N ALA A 124 -13.08 14.60 -0.89
CA ALA A 124 -13.08 14.89 -2.32
C ALA A 124 -12.61 13.69 -3.18
N ARG A 125 -11.69 12.86 -2.70
CA ARG A 125 -11.26 11.64 -3.40
C ARG A 125 -12.30 10.52 -3.33
N ILE A 126 -13.01 10.40 -2.20
CA ILE A 126 -14.11 9.43 -2.07
C ILE A 126 -15.28 9.84 -2.99
N ASP A 127 -15.65 11.11 -2.99
CA ASP A 127 -16.70 11.64 -3.86
C ASP A 127 -16.34 11.41 -5.34
N LEU A 128 -15.08 11.64 -5.72
CA LEU A 128 -14.57 11.36 -7.05
C LEU A 128 -14.65 9.86 -7.42
N TRP A 129 -14.39 8.98 -6.47
CA TRP A 129 -14.48 7.54 -6.70
C TRP A 129 -15.93 7.06 -6.83
N LEU A 130 -16.86 7.64 -6.06
CA LEU A 130 -18.28 7.30 -6.11
C LEU A 130 -19.00 7.91 -7.32
N ASP A 131 -18.68 9.16 -7.67
CA ASP A 131 -19.23 9.87 -8.82
C ASP A 131 -18.16 10.62 -9.63
N PRO A 132 -17.39 9.91 -10.46
CA PRO A 132 -16.40 10.54 -11.32
C PRO A 132 -17.03 11.45 -12.39
N TRP A 133 -18.27 11.18 -12.78
CA TRP A 133 -18.95 11.92 -13.83
C TRP A 133 -19.40 13.32 -13.38
N GLY A 134 -19.69 13.52 -12.12
CA GLY A 134 -20.00 14.82 -11.53
C GLY A 134 -18.82 15.80 -11.58
N GLN A 135 -17.58 15.31 -11.66
CA GLN A 135 -16.36 16.12 -11.62
C GLN A 135 -15.50 16.00 -12.88
N ARG A 136 -16.11 15.73 -14.04
CA ARG A 136 -15.39 15.43 -15.29
C ARG A 136 -14.52 16.56 -15.84
N GLN A 137 -14.68 17.80 -15.41
CA GLN A 137 -13.86 18.96 -15.84
C GLN A 137 -12.83 19.40 -14.79
N GLY A 138 -12.61 18.61 -13.73
CA GLY A 138 -11.69 18.91 -12.65
C GLY A 138 -10.84 17.71 -12.27
N ASN A 139 -10.81 17.43 -10.97
CA ASN A 139 -10.04 16.32 -10.42
C ASN A 139 -10.46 14.93 -10.97
N GLY A 140 -11.66 14.81 -11.53
CA GLY A 140 -12.20 13.60 -12.13
C GLY A 140 -11.84 13.40 -13.61
N TYR A 141 -11.24 14.39 -14.26
CA TYR A 141 -10.96 14.31 -15.69
C TYR A 141 -10.17 13.06 -16.07
N GLN A 142 -9.07 12.78 -15.36
CA GLN A 142 -8.24 11.59 -15.59
C GLN A 142 -9.02 10.28 -15.43
N THR A 143 -9.81 10.19 -14.36
CA THR A 143 -10.62 8.99 -14.08
C THR A 143 -11.68 8.79 -15.17
N VAL A 144 -12.36 9.85 -15.58
CA VAL A 144 -13.37 9.77 -16.64
C VAL A 144 -12.74 9.38 -17.97
N GLN A 145 -11.60 9.97 -18.34
CA GLN A 145 -10.91 9.62 -19.58
C GLN A 145 -10.40 8.16 -19.55
N SER A 146 -9.93 7.67 -18.40
CA SER A 146 -9.53 6.27 -18.25
C SER A 146 -10.71 5.30 -18.40
N LEU A 147 -11.88 5.64 -17.86
CA LEU A 147 -13.10 4.85 -18.03
C LEU A 147 -13.58 4.86 -19.50
N LEU A 148 -13.48 6.01 -20.18
CA LEU A 148 -13.79 6.13 -21.61
C LEU A 148 -12.82 5.31 -22.46
N ALA A 149 -11.52 5.33 -22.14
CA ALA A 149 -10.52 4.47 -22.79
C ALA A 149 -10.92 2.99 -22.72
N MET A 150 -11.14 2.50 -21.49
CA MET A 150 -11.54 1.10 -21.28
C MET A 150 -12.86 0.77 -22.00
N GLY A 151 -13.84 1.68 -21.96
CA GLY A 151 -15.12 1.49 -22.63
C GLY A 151 -15.01 1.43 -24.16
N SER A 152 -14.13 2.23 -24.76
CA SER A 152 -13.93 2.29 -26.20
C SER A 152 -13.25 1.06 -26.78
N GLY A 153 -12.43 0.37 -25.98
CA GLY A 153 -11.72 -0.85 -26.39
C GLY A 153 -12.63 -2.06 -26.64
N GLY A 154 -13.80 -2.13 -26.03
CA GLY A 154 -14.69 -3.27 -26.15
C GLY A 154 -14.02 -4.60 -25.79
N LEU A 155 -14.46 -5.71 -26.37
CA LEU A 155 -13.92 -7.04 -26.04
C LEU A 155 -12.53 -7.31 -26.64
N LEU A 156 -12.28 -6.88 -27.88
CA LEU A 156 -11.09 -7.23 -28.66
C LEU A 156 -10.09 -6.07 -28.82
N GLY A 157 -10.45 -4.87 -28.38
CA GLY A 157 -9.61 -3.66 -28.50
C GLY A 157 -9.68 -2.99 -29.88
N LEU A 158 -9.13 -1.78 -29.94
CA LEU A 158 -9.00 -0.99 -31.17
C LEU A 158 -7.77 -1.40 -32.00
N GLY A 159 -6.94 -2.31 -31.47
CA GLY A 159 -5.65 -2.70 -32.04
C GLY A 159 -4.46 -1.96 -31.43
N LEU A 160 -3.32 -2.64 -31.43
CA LEU A 160 -2.07 -2.10 -30.88
C LEU A 160 -1.68 -0.77 -31.59
N GLY A 161 -1.36 0.21 -30.81
CA GLY A 161 -0.95 1.52 -31.29
C GLY A 161 -2.10 2.47 -31.64
N ASN A 162 -3.36 2.02 -31.63
CA ASN A 162 -4.54 2.78 -32.05
C ASN A 162 -5.31 3.45 -30.90
N SER A 163 -4.74 3.47 -29.69
CA SER A 163 -5.33 4.21 -28.58
C SER A 163 -5.48 5.69 -28.92
N LYS A 164 -6.69 6.23 -28.80
CA LYS A 164 -6.97 7.65 -28.96
C LYS A 164 -6.62 8.43 -27.71
N GLN A 165 -6.77 7.81 -26.56
CA GLN A 165 -6.58 8.47 -25.26
C GLN A 165 -5.10 8.80 -24.97
N LYS A 166 -4.16 8.01 -25.49
CA LYS A 166 -2.72 8.33 -25.38
C LYS A 166 -2.31 9.56 -26.19
N MET A 167 -3.10 10.00 -27.15
CA MET A 167 -2.85 11.18 -27.99
C MET A 167 -3.29 12.47 -27.28
N LEU A 168 -2.71 12.76 -26.08
CA LEU A 168 -2.90 13.98 -25.28
C LEU A 168 -4.27 14.16 -24.58
N TYR A 169 -5.18 13.19 -24.65
CA TYR A 169 -6.43 13.26 -23.89
C TYR A 169 -6.26 12.80 -22.43
N LEU A 170 -5.31 11.89 -22.15
CA LEU A 170 -5.05 11.39 -20.82
C LEU A 170 -3.72 12.00 -20.31
N PRO A 171 -3.73 12.75 -19.20
CA PRO A 171 -2.50 13.22 -18.57
C PRO A 171 -1.69 12.04 -18.01
N GLU A 172 -0.35 12.09 -18.12
CA GLU A 172 0.59 11.06 -17.64
C GLU A 172 0.18 9.61 -18.00
N PRO A 173 -0.10 9.33 -19.30
CA PRO A 173 -0.59 8.01 -19.71
C PRO A 173 0.41 6.89 -19.49
N GLU A 174 1.71 7.22 -19.48
CA GLU A 174 2.81 6.25 -19.36
C GLU A 174 3.07 5.81 -17.91
N ASN A 175 2.64 6.61 -16.93
CA ASN A 175 2.90 6.35 -15.52
C ASN A 175 1.68 5.76 -14.82
N ASP A 176 0.62 6.56 -14.69
CA ASP A 176 -0.50 6.23 -13.81
C ASP A 176 -1.65 5.51 -14.52
N PHE A 177 -1.75 5.64 -15.83
CA PHE A 177 -2.90 5.18 -16.61
C PHE A 177 -2.56 4.24 -17.78
N VAL A 178 -1.51 3.44 -17.63
CA VAL A 178 -1.12 2.44 -18.64
C VAL A 178 -2.21 1.37 -18.82
N PHE A 179 -2.81 0.90 -17.75
CA PHE A 179 -3.82 -0.17 -17.80
C PHE A 179 -5.05 0.20 -18.65
N PRO A 180 -5.67 1.38 -18.51
CA PRO A 180 -6.73 1.83 -19.42
C PRO A 180 -6.35 1.82 -20.90
N ILE A 181 -5.10 2.19 -21.24
CA ILE A 181 -4.59 2.15 -22.62
C ILE A 181 -4.47 0.71 -23.12
N VAL A 182 -3.95 -0.19 -22.28
CA VAL A 182 -3.88 -1.62 -22.60
C VAL A 182 -5.28 -2.19 -22.89
N VAL A 183 -6.28 -1.80 -22.08
CA VAL A 183 -7.67 -2.24 -22.32
C VAL A 183 -8.26 -1.57 -23.58
N GLU A 184 -7.92 -0.32 -23.89
CA GLU A 184 -8.37 0.33 -25.14
C GLU A 184 -7.78 -0.37 -26.36
N GLU A 185 -6.49 -0.73 -26.34
CA GLU A 185 -5.80 -1.33 -27.48
C GLU A 185 -6.06 -2.84 -27.63
N LEU A 186 -6.10 -3.60 -26.53
CA LEU A 186 -6.22 -5.07 -26.53
C LEU A 186 -7.60 -5.57 -26.07
N GLY A 187 -8.50 -4.68 -25.73
CA GLY A 187 -9.83 -5.00 -25.22
C GLY A 187 -9.84 -5.53 -23.80
N TYR A 188 -11.04 -5.89 -23.33
CA TYR A 188 -11.21 -6.49 -22.01
C TYR A 188 -10.49 -7.85 -21.88
N ILE A 189 -10.32 -8.60 -22.98
CA ILE A 189 -9.56 -9.85 -22.98
C ILE A 189 -8.10 -9.58 -22.66
N GLY A 190 -7.48 -8.58 -23.30
CA GLY A 190 -6.11 -8.18 -23.01
C GLY A 190 -5.93 -7.70 -21.57
N GLY A 191 -6.85 -6.87 -21.07
CA GLY A 191 -6.87 -6.45 -19.67
C GLY A 191 -6.99 -7.61 -18.69
N ALA A 192 -7.87 -8.58 -18.97
CA ALA A 192 -8.01 -9.77 -18.14
C ALA A 192 -6.73 -10.62 -18.10
N VAL A 193 -6.04 -10.79 -19.25
CA VAL A 193 -4.76 -11.50 -19.31
C VAL A 193 -3.72 -10.81 -18.42
N VAL A 194 -3.63 -9.47 -18.48
CA VAL A 194 -2.69 -8.73 -17.61
C VAL A 194 -3.00 -8.95 -16.14
N ILE A 195 -4.27 -8.87 -15.72
CA ILE A 195 -4.67 -9.10 -14.33
C ILE A 195 -4.33 -10.54 -13.89
N ILE A 196 -4.60 -11.54 -14.74
CA ILE A 196 -4.27 -12.94 -14.44
C ILE A 196 -2.76 -13.14 -14.28
N LEU A 197 -1.94 -12.54 -15.15
CA LEU A 197 -0.48 -12.61 -15.04
C LEU A 197 0.05 -11.99 -13.75
N PHE A 198 -0.57 -10.93 -13.24
CA PHE A 198 -0.21 -10.35 -11.95
C PHE A 198 -0.71 -11.18 -10.75
N ALA A 199 -1.72 -12.02 -10.93
CA ALA A 199 -2.27 -12.88 -9.87
C ALA A 199 -1.51 -14.21 -9.70
N LEU A 200 -0.73 -14.63 -10.71
CA LEU A 200 0.10 -15.84 -10.71
C LEU A 200 1.47 -15.60 -10.10
#